data_9a5bc7aafa5b8812fc70efa99b4edadb
#
_entry.id   9a5bc7aafa5b8812fc70efa99b4edadb
#
_cell.length_a   1.000
_cell.length_b   1.000
_cell.length_c   1.000
_cell.angle_alpha   90.00
_cell.angle_beta   90.00
_cell.angle_gamma   90.00
#
_symmetry.space_group_name_H-M   'P 1'
#
loop_
_entity.id
_entity.type
_entity.pdbx_description
1 polymer ?
#
loop_
_entity_poly.entity_id
_entity_poly.type
_entity_poly.pdbx_seq_one_letter_code
_entity_poly.pdbx_strand_id
1 'polypeptide(L)'
;MFETKVLYTEPTPFSHEEQFANTVHKGLSLKNKRLPSWLIFDSAGSEIFKEITELAEYLPAACEFEIIRNHKNNIAELITGDTFNLIELGSGEGCKTRILIEHLLDRKFSFHYFPIDISSGAIKNLVRSLEIDHQDTPLKTTGLIGDYFEGLNTILQGSPKQNLVLFLGVTLNNMDPGATRIFLETLSKSLGPKDYLLIGFDLMKNPKLLYSAYNHPLFEKFNLHLLERINQVLEADFNKDYFVQQAQYNPNTRSVESYLYSTRNQTVHIKAVNKDYHFNAWEILQTEQSFKYTLEEIESLALENGFEVVEHLFDSRKYFVDSIWKVAE
;
A
#
# COMPACT_ATOMS: atom_id res chain seq x y z
N MET A 1 11.85 5.69 -22.91
CA MET A 1 11.13 6.97 -22.64
C MET A 1 10.71 6.95 -21.20
N PHE A 2 11.08 7.97 -20.43
CA PHE A 2 10.81 8.07 -19.00
C PHE A 2 10.11 9.41 -18.74
N GLU A 3 8.91 9.38 -18.19
CA GLU A 3 8.12 10.59 -17.90
C GLU A 3 7.32 10.44 -16.62
N THR A 4 6.89 11.56 -16.06
CA THR A 4 5.96 11.60 -14.93
C THR A 4 4.76 12.47 -15.26
N LYS A 5 3.57 12.02 -14.85
CA LYS A 5 2.31 12.76 -15.02
C LYS A 5 1.58 12.87 -13.70
N VAL A 6 0.99 14.03 -13.45
CA VAL A 6 0.08 14.24 -12.32
C VAL A 6 -1.35 14.06 -12.83
N LEU A 7 -2.12 13.23 -12.15
CA LEU A 7 -3.43 12.75 -12.62
C LEU A 7 -4.62 13.67 -12.27
N TYR A 8 -4.39 14.78 -11.61
CA TYR A 8 -5.48 15.67 -11.19
C TYR A 8 -6.24 16.22 -12.40
N THR A 9 -7.34 15.55 -12.80
CA THR A 9 -8.13 15.90 -13.98
C THR A 9 -9.41 16.66 -13.67
N GLU A 10 -9.89 16.63 -12.43
CA GLU A 10 -11.02 17.46 -11.96
C GLU A 10 -10.72 17.94 -10.54
N PRO A 11 -11.14 19.13 -10.14
CA PRO A 11 -11.12 19.49 -8.74
C PRO A 11 -12.05 18.50 -8.02
N THR A 12 -11.46 17.56 -7.27
CA THR A 12 -12.25 16.87 -6.26
C THR A 12 -12.94 17.96 -5.44
N PRO A 13 -14.20 17.76 -4.97
CA PRO A 13 -14.91 18.79 -4.20
C PRO A 13 -14.12 19.25 -2.96
N PHE A 14 -13.01 18.59 -2.67
CA PHE A 14 -12.09 18.89 -1.57
C PHE A 14 -10.64 18.78 -2.03
N SER A 15 -9.81 19.74 -1.63
CA SER A 15 -8.36 19.64 -1.77
C SER A 15 -7.81 18.46 -0.96
N HIS A 16 -6.59 18.00 -1.26
CA HIS A 16 -5.93 16.94 -0.46
C HIS A 16 -5.86 17.31 1.03
N GLU A 17 -5.63 18.59 1.35
CA GLU A 17 -5.62 19.08 2.73
C GLU A 17 -7.00 18.99 3.37
N GLU A 18 -8.08 19.31 2.64
CA GLU A 18 -9.44 19.17 3.13
C GLU A 18 -9.85 17.71 3.32
N GLN A 19 -9.42 16.80 2.43
CA GLN A 19 -9.63 15.34 2.63
C GLN A 19 -8.89 14.84 3.86
N PHE A 20 -7.63 15.28 4.04
CA PHE A 20 -6.84 14.97 5.23
C PHE A 20 -7.53 15.50 6.50
N ALA A 21 -7.93 16.77 6.52
CA ALA A 21 -8.63 17.40 7.63
C ALA A 21 -9.95 16.69 7.99
N ASN A 22 -10.77 16.37 6.98
CA ASN A 22 -12.03 15.66 7.16
C ASN A 22 -11.81 14.24 7.72
N THR A 23 -10.79 13.52 7.26
CA THR A 23 -10.46 12.18 7.74
C THR A 23 -10.00 12.22 9.20
N VAL A 24 -9.12 13.15 9.54
CA VAL A 24 -8.66 13.38 10.91
C VAL A 24 -9.85 13.76 11.82
N HIS A 25 -10.69 14.72 11.40
CA HIS A 25 -11.85 15.12 12.15
C HIS A 25 -12.81 13.96 12.42
N LYS A 26 -13.16 13.19 11.38
CA LYS A 26 -14.03 12.00 11.52
C LYS A 26 -13.44 11.00 12.50
N GLY A 27 -12.16 10.65 12.31
CA GLY A 27 -11.49 9.62 13.11
C GLY A 27 -11.37 9.98 14.59
N LEU A 28 -11.01 11.23 14.90
CA LEU A 28 -10.89 11.73 16.27
C LEU A 28 -12.25 11.97 16.95
N SER A 29 -13.33 12.14 16.18
CA SER A 29 -14.69 12.30 16.69
C SER A 29 -15.36 10.99 17.06
N LEU A 30 -14.79 9.84 16.71
CA LEU A 30 -15.32 8.53 17.08
C LEU A 30 -15.18 8.29 18.58
N LYS A 31 -16.10 7.51 19.16
CA LYS A 31 -16.00 7.04 20.55
C LYS A 31 -14.70 6.26 20.77
N ASN A 32 -14.36 5.38 19.82
CA ASN A 32 -13.07 4.69 19.74
C ASN A 32 -12.28 5.37 18.63
N LYS A 33 -11.40 6.29 19.02
CA LYS A 33 -10.65 7.10 18.08
C LYS A 33 -9.76 6.22 17.18
N ARG A 34 -9.84 6.45 15.88
CA ARG A 34 -9.02 5.74 14.90
C ARG A 34 -8.68 6.62 13.69
N LEU A 35 -7.47 6.48 13.20
CA LEU A 35 -6.99 7.16 12.00
C LEU A 35 -6.41 6.12 11.03
N PRO A 36 -6.71 6.21 9.74
CA PRO A 36 -6.16 5.26 8.77
C PRO A 36 -4.67 5.51 8.54
N SER A 37 -3.92 4.43 8.34
CA SER A 37 -2.45 4.46 8.21
C SER A 37 -1.94 5.28 7.01
N TRP A 38 -2.75 5.46 5.95
CA TRP A 38 -2.33 6.30 4.82
C TRP A 38 -2.03 7.75 5.21
N LEU A 39 -2.62 8.23 6.31
CA LEU A 39 -2.30 9.55 6.86
C LEU A 39 -0.86 9.69 7.34
N ILE A 40 -0.11 8.59 7.53
CA ILE A 40 1.28 8.61 7.96
C ILE A 40 2.22 8.88 6.76
N PHE A 41 1.82 8.45 5.55
CA PHE A 41 2.67 8.46 4.36
C PHE A 41 2.75 9.85 3.70
N ASP A 42 3.69 10.65 4.18
CA ASP A 42 4.32 11.75 3.45
C ASP A 42 5.77 11.35 3.10
N SER A 43 6.60 12.28 2.68
CA SER A 43 8.00 11.97 2.37
C SER A 43 8.77 11.41 3.56
N ALA A 44 8.56 11.98 4.77
CA ALA A 44 9.25 11.52 5.98
C ALA A 44 8.70 10.17 6.47
N GLY A 45 7.38 9.98 6.47
CA GLY A 45 6.74 8.71 6.81
C GLY A 45 7.16 7.58 5.86
N SER A 46 7.29 7.87 4.56
CA SER A 46 7.77 6.91 3.57
C SER A 46 9.22 6.50 3.81
N GLU A 47 10.11 7.43 4.20
CA GLU A 47 11.49 7.10 4.58
C GLU A 47 11.55 6.23 5.85
N ILE A 48 10.74 6.54 6.88
CA ILE A 48 10.67 5.69 8.08
C ILE A 48 10.15 4.29 7.71
N PHE A 49 9.13 4.20 6.85
CA PHE A 49 8.60 2.91 6.43
C PHE A 49 9.62 2.09 5.62
N LYS A 50 10.43 2.76 4.81
CA LYS A 50 11.56 2.12 4.12
C LYS A 50 12.54 1.49 5.12
N GLU A 51 12.95 2.21 6.17
CA GLU A 51 13.77 1.65 7.24
C GLU A 51 13.10 0.43 7.89
N ILE A 52 11.76 0.45 8.07
CA ILE A 52 10.97 -0.69 8.59
C ILE A 52 11.05 -1.90 7.65
N THR A 53 10.96 -1.70 6.34
CA THR A 53 11.03 -2.82 5.37
C THR A 53 12.39 -3.52 5.34
N GLU A 54 13.44 -2.89 5.86
CA GLU A 54 14.79 -3.45 5.96
C GLU A 54 15.01 -4.24 7.27
N LEU A 55 14.06 -4.19 8.23
CA LEU A 55 14.15 -4.92 9.48
C LEU A 55 14.01 -6.43 9.27
N ALA A 56 14.87 -7.21 9.91
CA ALA A 56 14.80 -8.67 9.88
C ALA A 56 13.50 -9.22 10.51
N GLU A 57 12.94 -8.48 11.47
CA GLU A 57 11.70 -8.82 12.16
C GLU A 57 10.46 -8.50 11.31
N TYR A 58 10.55 -7.56 10.37
CA TYR A 58 9.44 -7.20 9.48
C TYR A 58 9.40 -8.14 8.27
N LEU A 59 8.84 -9.31 8.48
CA LEU A 59 8.86 -10.42 7.54
C LEU A 59 8.18 -10.16 6.18
N PRO A 60 7.08 -9.38 6.06
CA PRO A 60 6.36 -9.24 4.79
C PRO A 60 7.24 -8.79 3.62
N ALA A 61 8.09 -7.78 3.82
CA ALA A 61 8.96 -7.28 2.77
C ALA A 61 9.97 -8.33 2.30
N ALA A 62 10.66 -8.99 3.24
CA ALA A 62 11.65 -10.02 2.92
C ALA A 62 11.03 -11.23 2.21
N CYS A 63 9.83 -11.67 2.66
CA CYS A 63 9.11 -12.78 2.05
C CYS A 63 8.69 -12.45 0.60
N GLU A 64 8.14 -11.27 0.36
CA GLU A 64 7.70 -10.87 -0.96
C GLU A 64 8.89 -10.65 -1.93
N PHE A 65 10.03 -10.13 -1.46
CA PHE A 65 11.26 -10.13 -2.24
C PHE A 65 11.72 -11.55 -2.64
N GLU A 66 11.61 -12.52 -1.72
CA GLU A 66 11.90 -13.92 -1.99
C GLU A 66 10.95 -14.48 -3.06
N ILE A 67 9.64 -14.22 -2.94
CA ILE A 67 8.63 -14.67 -3.89
C ILE A 67 8.92 -14.13 -5.29
N ILE A 68 9.05 -12.82 -5.45
CA ILE A 68 9.31 -12.21 -6.75
C ILE A 68 10.59 -12.76 -7.37
N ARG A 69 11.66 -12.93 -6.59
CA ARG A 69 12.94 -13.46 -7.08
C ARG A 69 12.82 -14.90 -7.56
N ASN A 70 12.12 -15.74 -6.81
CA ASN A 70 12.03 -17.18 -7.10
C ASN A 70 10.99 -17.49 -8.18
N HIS A 71 9.92 -16.68 -8.29
CA HIS A 71 8.78 -16.93 -9.18
C HIS A 71 8.70 -15.96 -10.38
N LYS A 72 9.72 -15.14 -10.63
CA LYS A 72 9.72 -14.21 -11.78
C LYS A 72 9.46 -14.88 -13.14
N ASN A 73 9.85 -16.17 -13.29
CA ASN A 73 9.56 -16.94 -14.51
C ASN A 73 8.07 -17.23 -14.64
N ASN A 74 7.42 -17.72 -13.56
CA ASN A 74 5.97 -17.97 -13.53
C ASN A 74 5.19 -16.71 -13.86
N ILE A 75 5.61 -15.56 -13.28
CA ILE A 75 4.97 -14.26 -13.54
C ILE A 75 5.15 -13.86 -15.02
N ALA A 76 6.33 -14.08 -15.61
CA ALA A 76 6.58 -13.76 -16.99
C ALA A 76 5.81 -14.67 -17.97
N GLU A 77 5.45 -15.89 -17.58
CA GLU A 77 4.66 -16.83 -18.39
C GLU A 77 3.17 -16.45 -18.50
N LEU A 78 2.68 -15.52 -17.64
CA LEU A 78 1.33 -14.96 -17.78
C LEU A 78 1.18 -14.06 -19.01
N ILE A 79 2.29 -13.61 -19.57
CA ILE A 79 2.32 -12.67 -20.69
C ILE A 79 2.21 -13.46 -22.00
N THR A 80 1.10 -13.24 -22.71
CA THR A 80 0.78 -13.98 -23.94
C THR A 80 1.00 -13.18 -25.22
N GLY A 81 1.26 -11.87 -25.12
CA GLY A 81 1.44 -10.98 -26.27
C GLY A 81 2.87 -10.43 -26.40
N ASP A 82 3.18 -9.93 -27.60
CA ASP A 82 4.51 -9.31 -27.86
C ASP A 82 4.73 -8.00 -27.09
N THR A 83 3.62 -7.34 -26.69
CA THR A 83 3.65 -6.08 -25.95
C THR A 83 2.55 -6.05 -24.88
N PHE A 84 2.88 -5.56 -23.69
CA PHE A 84 1.93 -5.44 -22.57
C PHE A 84 2.20 -4.20 -21.73
N ASN A 85 1.30 -3.92 -20.80
CA ASN A 85 1.48 -2.91 -19.77
C ASN A 85 1.78 -3.61 -18.43
N LEU A 86 2.84 -3.18 -17.76
CA LEU A 86 3.13 -3.53 -16.37
C LEU A 86 2.67 -2.34 -15.52
N ILE A 87 1.66 -2.54 -14.69
CA ILE A 87 1.03 -1.48 -13.89
C ILE A 87 1.24 -1.81 -12.42
N GLU A 88 1.73 -0.88 -11.62
CA GLU A 88 1.94 -1.11 -10.19
C GLU A 88 1.18 -0.08 -9.36
N LEU A 89 0.29 -0.56 -8.51
CA LEU A 89 -0.51 0.24 -7.60
C LEU A 89 0.22 0.37 -6.25
N GLY A 90 0.59 1.58 -5.87
CA GLY A 90 1.36 1.83 -4.65
C GLY A 90 2.82 1.40 -4.81
N SER A 91 3.47 1.87 -5.88
CA SER A 91 4.82 1.44 -6.24
C SER A 91 5.91 1.83 -5.24
N GLY A 92 5.70 2.90 -4.48
CA GLY A 92 6.77 3.45 -3.65
C GLY A 92 8.05 3.67 -4.46
N GLU A 93 9.17 3.08 -4.03
CA GLU A 93 10.46 3.13 -4.74
C GLU A 93 10.66 2.00 -5.78
N GLY A 94 9.67 1.10 -5.96
CA GLY A 94 9.69 0.05 -6.98
C GLY A 94 10.76 -1.03 -6.78
N CYS A 95 11.33 -1.17 -5.59
CA CYS A 95 12.46 -2.06 -5.34
C CYS A 95 12.17 -3.53 -5.70
N LYS A 96 10.98 -4.03 -5.42
CA LYS A 96 10.56 -5.40 -5.73
C LYS A 96 10.30 -5.57 -7.22
N THR A 97 9.59 -4.63 -7.81
CA THR A 97 9.23 -4.64 -9.23
C THR A 97 10.44 -4.49 -10.14
N ARG A 98 11.53 -3.87 -9.67
CA ARG A 98 12.80 -3.81 -10.38
C ARG A 98 13.33 -5.21 -10.73
N ILE A 99 13.21 -6.18 -9.83
CA ILE A 99 13.63 -7.58 -10.09
C ILE A 99 12.86 -8.17 -11.27
N LEU A 100 11.57 -7.88 -11.35
CA LEU A 100 10.72 -8.32 -12.45
C LEU A 100 11.04 -7.57 -13.75
N ILE A 101 11.23 -6.25 -13.68
CA ILE A 101 11.62 -5.42 -14.83
C ILE A 101 12.91 -5.93 -15.46
N GLU A 102 13.97 -6.14 -14.68
CA GLU A 102 15.25 -6.67 -15.16
C GLU A 102 15.06 -8.03 -15.82
N HIS A 103 14.32 -8.94 -15.19
CA HIS A 103 14.05 -10.25 -15.76
C HIS A 103 13.27 -10.20 -17.09
N LEU A 104 12.28 -9.32 -17.20
CA LEU A 104 11.51 -9.14 -18.43
C LEU A 104 12.35 -8.55 -19.55
N LEU A 105 13.25 -7.61 -19.24
CA LEU A 105 14.21 -7.05 -20.20
C LEU A 105 15.20 -8.10 -20.69
N ASP A 106 15.75 -8.93 -19.80
CA ASP A 106 16.66 -10.03 -20.14
C ASP A 106 15.98 -11.04 -21.08
N ARG A 107 14.70 -11.30 -20.88
CA ARG A 107 13.86 -12.15 -21.76
C ARG A 107 13.39 -11.44 -23.03
N LYS A 108 13.79 -10.18 -23.25
CA LYS A 108 13.47 -9.37 -24.43
C LYS A 108 11.98 -9.06 -24.60
N PHE A 109 11.23 -9.01 -23.50
CA PHE A 109 9.85 -8.52 -23.54
C PHE A 109 9.81 -7.02 -23.86
N SER A 110 8.80 -6.61 -24.64
CA SER A 110 8.49 -5.20 -24.86
C SER A 110 7.31 -4.78 -24.01
N PHE A 111 7.52 -3.85 -23.08
CA PHE A 111 6.45 -3.41 -22.17
C PHE A 111 6.57 -1.95 -21.81
N HIS A 112 5.47 -1.40 -21.30
CA HIS A 112 5.41 -0.08 -20.72
C HIS A 112 5.10 -0.21 -19.22
N TYR A 113 5.99 0.28 -18.38
CA TYR A 113 5.81 0.28 -16.94
C TYR A 113 5.11 1.55 -16.47
N PHE A 114 4.06 1.37 -15.68
CA PHE A 114 3.23 2.42 -15.10
C PHE A 114 3.19 2.31 -13.58
N PRO A 115 4.17 2.85 -12.86
CA PRO A 115 4.06 2.99 -11.40
C PRO A 115 3.05 4.08 -11.06
N ILE A 116 2.11 3.78 -10.14
CA ILE A 116 1.09 4.70 -9.64
C ILE A 116 1.27 4.86 -8.14
N ASP A 117 1.40 6.08 -7.66
CA ASP A 117 1.50 6.38 -6.23
C ASP A 117 1.02 7.81 -5.94
N ILE A 118 0.50 8.05 -4.75
CA ILE A 118 0.15 9.40 -4.29
C ILE A 118 1.38 10.24 -3.94
N SER A 119 2.51 9.58 -3.64
CA SER A 119 3.78 10.23 -3.30
C SER A 119 4.51 10.72 -4.53
N SER A 120 4.42 12.02 -4.80
CA SER A 120 5.16 12.68 -5.91
C SER A 120 6.67 12.47 -5.82
N GLY A 121 7.23 12.47 -4.59
CA GLY A 121 8.65 12.23 -4.36
C GLY A 121 9.06 10.81 -4.74
N ALA A 122 8.32 9.80 -4.29
CA ALA A 122 8.59 8.40 -4.60
C ALA A 122 8.56 8.14 -6.12
N ILE A 123 7.51 8.57 -6.81
CA ILE A 123 7.39 8.39 -8.27
C ILE A 123 8.51 9.08 -9.04
N LYS A 124 8.84 10.33 -8.71
CA LYS A 124 9.93 11.05 -9.39
C LYS A 124 11.29 10.37 -9.19
N ASN A 125 11.57 9.92 -7.97
CA ASN A 125 12.81 9.22 -7.67
C ASN A 125 12.88 7.87 -8.39
N LEU A 126 11.79 7.11 -8.40
CA LEU A 126 11.69 5.83 -9.09
C LEU A 126 11.92 5.98 -10.60
N VAL A 127 11.21 6.90 -11.26
CA VAL A 127 11.33 7.12 -12.71
C VAL A 127 12.73 7.57 -13.06
N ARG A 128 13.32 8.50 -12.28
CA ARG A 128 14.70 8.96 -12.50
C ARG A 128 15.73 7.84 -12.32
N SER A 129 15.59 7.01 -11.31
CA SER A 129 16.47 5.88 -11.06
C SER A 129 16.40 4.85 -12.21
N LEU A 130 15.18 4.52 -12.67
CA LEU A 130 14.99 3.63 -13.81
C LEU A 130 15.57 4.21 -15.11
N GLU A 131 15.45 5.53 -15.31
CA GLU A 131 16.06 6.19 -16.48
C GLU A 131 17.57 6.05 -16.48
N ILE A 132 18.23 6.26 -15.33
CA ILE A 132 19.69 6.12 -15.20
C ILE A 132 20.13 4.68 -15.49
N ASP A 133 19.42 3.69 -14.92
CA ASP A 133 19.81 2.28 -15.00
C ASP A 133 19.47 1.63 -16.35
N HIS A 134 18.45 2.15 -17.08
CA HIS A 134 17.86 1.51 -18.25
C HIS A 134 17.77 2.42 -19.49
N GLN A 135 18.50 3.53 -19.56
CA GLN A 135 18.45 4.47 -20.69
C GLN A 135 18.74 3.81 -22.05
N ASP A 136 19.60 2.78 -22.07
CA ASP A 136 20.00 2.04 -23.27
C ASP A 136 19.14 0.79 -23.54
N THR A 137 18.03 0.63 -22.82
CA THR A 137 17.09 -0.49 -22.98
C THR A 137 15.78 -0.03 -23.65
N PRO A 138 14.94 -0.96 -24.16
CA PRO A 138 13.64 -0.62 -24.72
C PRO A 138 12.59 -0.26 -23.66
N LEU A 139 12.93 -0.19 -22.38
CA LEU A 139 12.01 0.14 -21.29
C LEU A 139 11.35 1.49 -21.54
N LYS A 140 10.03 1.50 -21.41
CA LYS A 140 9.22 2.73 -21.32
C LYS A 140 8.63 2.81 -19.94
N THR A 141 8.72 3.98 -19.32
CA THR A 141 8.14 4.22 -17.99
C THR A 141 7.37 5.53 -17.97
N THR A 142 6.13 5.48 -17.51
CA THR A 142 5.33 6.67 -17.21
C THR A 142 4.86 6.60 -15.77
N GLY A 143 5.50 7.35 -14.90
CA GLY A 143 5.10 7.46 -13.49
C GLY A 143 3.85 8.32 -13.34
N LEU A 144 2.84 7.79 -12.67
CA LEU A 144 1.55 8.45 -12.47
C LEU A 144 1.41 8.83 -10.99
N ILE A 145 1.21 10.14 -10.73
CA ILE A 145 1.07 10.69 -9.37
C ILE A 145 -0.40 10.96 -9.14
N GLY A 146 -1.06 10.17 -8.29
CA GLY A 146 -2.48 10.32 -7.99
C GLY A 146 -3.13 9.04 -7.49
N ASP A 147 -4.46 8.99 -7.59
CA ASP A 147 -5.29 7.86 -7.21
C ASP A 147 -5.11 6.66 -8.14
N TYR A 148 -5.25 5.45 -7.60
CA TYR A 148 -5.09 4.20 -8.34
C TYR A 148 -6.05 4.07 -9.53
N PHE A 149 -7.32 4.41 -9.33
CA PHE A 149 -8.35 4.26 -10.37
C PHE A 149 -8.26 5.35 -11.44
N GLU A 150 -7.87 6.56 -11.08
CA GLU A 150 -7.54 7.61 -12.06
C GLU A 150 -6.37 7.17 -12.95
N GLY A 151 -5.33 6.58 -12.33
CA GLY A 151 -4.19 6.02 -13.04
C GLY A 151 -4.58 4.89 -13.97
N LEU A 152 -5.32 3.90 -13.45
CA LEU A 152 -5.83 2.77 -14.24
C LEU A 152 -6.68 3.25 -15.43
N ASN A 153 -7.63 4.13 -15.19
CA ASN A 153 -8.47 4.69 -16.26
C ASN A 153 -7.64 5.37 -17.35
N THR A 154 -6.61 6.12 -16.95
CA THR A 154 -5.70 6.78 -17.91
C THR A 154 -4.95 5.78 -18.79
N ILE A 155 -4.57 4.62 -18.25
CA ILE A 155 -3.81 3.59 -18.96
C ILE A 155 -4.73 2.74 -19.83
N LEU A 156 -5.88 2.33 -19.29
CA LEU A 156 -6.79 1.35 -19.90
C LEU A 156 -7.63 1.93 -21.03
N GLN A 157 -7.89 3.24 -21.03
CA GLN A 157 -8.64 3.90 -22.09
C GLN A 157 -7.93 3.78 -23.45
N GLY A 158 -8.46 2.91 -24.30
CA GLY A 158 -8.02 2.73 -25.70
C GLY A 158 -6.78 1.86 -25.89
N SER A 159 -6.32 1.14 -24.88
CA SER A 159 -5.21 0.20 -25.03
C SER A 159 -5.72 -1.22 -25.24
N PRO A 160 -5.47 -1.87 -26.40
CA PRO A 160 -5.80 -3.28 -26.62
C PRO A 160 -4.78 -4.25 -26.02
N LYS A 161 -3.77 -3.73 -25.31
CA LYS A 161 -2.69 -4.53 -24.74
C LYS A 161 -3.17 -5.28 -23.51
N GLN A 162 -2.54 -6.44 -23.27
CA GLN A 162 -2.67 -7.13 -22.00
C GLN A 162 -2.08 -6.27 -20.86
N ASN A 163 -2.69 -6.32 -19.69
CA ASN A 163 -2.22 -5.65 -18.50
C ASN A 163 -1.83 -6.69 -17.44
N LEU A 164 -0.63 -6.53 -16.88
CA LEU A 164 -0.21 -7.19 -15.65
C LEU A 164 -0.21 -6.13 -14.54
N VAL A 165 -1.18 -6.23 -13.66
CA VAL A 165 -1.34 -5.29 -12.54
C VAL A 165 -0.70 -5.87 -11.30
N LEU A 166 0.17 -5.14 -10.66
CA LEU A 166 0.83 -5.48 -9.41
C LEU A 166 0.23 -4.66 -8.28
N PHE A 167 -0.20 -5.32 -7.22
CA PHE A 167 -0.60 -4.69 -5.96
C PHE A 167 0.15 -5.37 -4.82
N LEU A 168 1.42 -5.03 -4.71
CA LEU A 168 2.40 -5.66 -3.85
C LEU A 168 2.45 -5.00 -2.46
N GLY A 169 3.12 -5.67 -1.55
CA GLY A 169 3.25 -5.24 -0.16
C GLY A 169 2.01 -5.58 0.66
N VAL A 170 1.88 -4.88 1.78
CA VAL A 170 0.77 -5.06 2.72
C VAL A 170 -0.33 -4.00 2.56
N THR A 171 -0.41 -3.36 1.41
CA THR A 171 -1.34 -2.23 1.20
C THR A 171 -2.79 -2.67 1.35
N LEU A 172 -3.19 -3.79 0.72
CA LEU A 172 -4.52 -4.37 0.88
C LEU A 172 -4.78 -4.80 2.34
N ASN A 173 -3.77 -5.36 3.00
CA ASN A 173 -3.86 -5.82 4.37
C ASN A 173 -4.20 -4.69 5.37
N ASN A 174 -3.92 -3.43 5.00
CA ASN A 174 -4.20 -2.25 5.82
C ASN A 174 -5.54 -1.58 5.47
N MET A 175 -6.29 -2.13 4.54
CA MET A 175 -7.62 -1.64 4.17
C MET A 175 -8.70 -2.24 5.06
N ASP A 176 -9.70 -1.43 5.40
CA ASP A 176 -10.94 -1.92 5.99
C ASP A 176 -11.63 -2.93 5.07
N PRO A 177 -12.23 -4.03 5.57
CA PRO A 177 -12.84 -5.06 4.73
C PRO A 177 -13.90 -4.54 3.75
N GLY A 178 -14.66 -3.51 4.13
CA GLY A 178 -15.63 -2.88 3.23
C GLY A 178 -14.92 -2.11 2.10
N ALA A 179 -13.87 -1.37 2.43
CA ALA A 179 -13.05 -0.67 1.45
C ALA A 179 -12.32 -1.65 0.52
N THR A 180 -11.82 -2.77 1.06
CA THR A 180 -11.19 -3.85 0.28
C THR A 180 -12.15 -4.40 -0.79
N ARG A 181 -13.41 -4.69 -0.43
CA ARG A 181 -14.42 -5.18 -1.38
C ARG A 181 -14.69 -4.16 -2.48
N ILE A 182 -14.95 -2.90 -2.11
CA ILE A 182 -15.19 -1.83 -3.09
C ILE A 182 -14.01 -1.68 -4.05
N PHE A 183 -12.78 -1.72 -3.51
CA PHE A 183 -11.56 -1.65 -4.30
C PHE A 183 -11.46 -2.80 -5.31
N LEU A 184 -11.62 -4.05 -4.85
CA LEU A 184 -11.51 -5.24 -5.69
C LEU A 184 -12.62 -5.33 -6.73
N GLU A 185 -13.87 -5.03 -6.36
CA GLU A 185 -14.99 -4.96 -7.32
C GLU A 185 -14.77 -3.89 -8.40
N THR A 186 -14.21 -2.73 -8.03
CA THR A 186 -13.90 -1.67 -8.99
C THR A 186 -12.76 -2.09 -9.90
N LEU A 187 -11.76 -2.76 -9.34
CA LEU A 187 -10.62 -3.27 -10.11
C LEU A 187 -11.05 -4.36 -11.11
N SER A 188 -11.89 -5.31 -10.70
CA SER A 188 -12.39 -6.37 -11.59
C SER A 188 -13.20 -5.82 -12.77
N LYS A 189 -13.98 -4.74 -12.53
CA LYS A 189 -14.75 -4.05 -13.59
C LYS A 189 -13.86 -3.24 -14.55
N SER A 190 -12.65 -2.88 -14.11
CA SER A 190 -11.69 -2.10 -14.91
C SER A 190 -10.82 -3.00 -15.78
N LEU A 191 -10.59 -4.24 -15.39
CA LEU A 191 -9.71 -5.19 -16.07
C LEU A 191 -10.47 -6.06 -17.06
N GLY A 192 -9.78 -6.52 -18.11
CA GLY A 192 -10.32 -7.43 -19.11
C GLY A 192 -9.93 -8.89 -18.87
N PRO A 193 -10.52 -9.83 -19.63
CA PRO A 193 -10.30 -11.27 -19.43
C PRO A 193 -8.88 -11.76 -19.73
N LYS A 194 -8.05 -10.91 -20.36
CA LYS A 194 -6.62 -11.21 -20.64
C LYS A 194 -5.68 -10.64 -19.59
N ASP A 195 -6.21 -9.82 -18.69
CA ASP A 195 -5.41 -9.13 -17.69
C ASP A 195 -5.21 -10.01 -16.47
N TYR A 196 -4.08 -9.81 -15.80
CA TYR A 196 -3.77 -10.48 -14.55
C TYR A 196 -3.51 -9.46 -13.44
N LEU A 197 -3.91 -9.84 -12.24
CA LEU A 197 -3.59 -9.13 -11.00
C LEU A 197 -2.68 -10.01 -10.15
N LEU A 198 -1.50 -9.51 -9.80
CA LEU A 198 -0.62 -10.10 -8.79
C LEU A 198 -0.78 -9.28 -7.50
N ILE A 199 -1.27 -9.92 -6.45
CA ILE A 199 -1.63 -9.25 -5.21
C ILE A 199 -1.03 -9.93 -3.99
N GLY A 200 -0.39 -9.12 -3.11
CA GLY A 200 0.32 -9.59 -1.93
C GLY A 200 -0.57 -9.70 -0.69
N PHE A 201 -0.46 -10.82 0.03
CA PHE A 201 -1.16 -11.06 1.30
C PHE A 201 -0.22 -11.55 2.39
N ASP A 202 -0.25 -10.87 3.52
CA ASP A 202 0.41 -11.33 4.74
C ASP A 202 -0.43 -12.42 5.40
N LEU A 203 0.12 -13.64 5.47
CA LEU A 203 -0.60 -14.81 5.97
C LEU A 203 -0.63 -14.87 7.49
N MET A 204 -1.64 -15.56 7.99
CA MET A 204 -1.71 -15.95 9.41
C MET A 204 -0.48 -16.72 9.82
N LYS A 205 0.15 -16.31 10.91
CA LYS A 205 1.35 -16.94 11.48
C LYS A 205 1.38 -16.79 12.99
N ASN A 206 2.44 -17.30 13.62
CA ASN A 206 2.61 -17.24 15.08
C ASN A 206 2.46 -15.78 15.58
N PRO A 207 1.50 -15.50 16.50
CA PRO A 207 1.28 -14.16 17.05
C PRO A 207 2.51 -13.50 17.68
N LYS A 208 3.46 -14.30 18.19
CA LYS A 208 4.72 -13.76 18.75
C LYS A 208 5.60 -13.12 17.67
N LEU A 209 5.61 -13.70 16.45
CA LEU A 209 6.32 -13.10 15.31
C LEU A 209 5.67 -11.79 14.89
N LEU A 210 4.33 -11.77 14.84
CA LEU A 210 3.58 -10.56 14.55
C LEU A 210 3.82 -9.47 15.60
N TYR A 211 3.79 -9.83 16.88
CA TYR A 211 4.04 -8.91 17.98
C TYR A 211 5.43 -8.27 17.89
N SER A 212 6.49 -9.09 17.70
CA SER A 212 7.86 -8.54 17.66
C SER A 212 8.10 -7.64 16.47
N ALA A 213 7.51 -7.93 15.31
CA ALA A 213 7.63 -7.09 14.11
C ALA A 213 7.10 -5.67 14.33
N TYR A 214 5.89 -5.55 14.90
CA TYR A 214 5.19 -4.26 15.01
C TYR A 214 5.48 -3.48 16.30
N ASN A 215 6.31 -4.02 17.22
CA ASN A 215 6.75 -3.33 18.44
C ASN A 215 8.24 -2.95 18.42
N HIS A 216 8.83 -2.84 17.24
CA HIS A 216 10.17 -2.30 17.05
C HIS A 216 10.15 -0.77 17.20
N PRO A 217 11.22 -0.12 17.70
CA PRO A 217 11.29 1.34 17.88
C PRO A 217 11.00 2.17 16.60
N LEU A 218 11.28 1.62 15.41
CA LEU A 218 10.92 2.27 14.15
C LEU A 218 9.41 2.33 13.94
N PHE A 219 8.63 1.35 14.41
CA PHE A 219 7.17 1.41 14.38
C PHE A 219 6.62 2.47 15.34
N GLU A 220 7.24 2.65 16.51
CA GLU A 220 6.91 3.75 17.39
C GLU A 220 7.16 5.09 16.70
N LYS A 221 8.36 5.28 16.13
CA LYS A 221 8.71 6.48 15.34
C LYS A 221 7.70 6.72 14.21
N PHE A 222 7.32 5.67 13.47
CA PHE A 222 6.38 5.73 12.37
C PHE A 222 4.98 6.17 12.83
N ASN A 223 4.46 5.56 13.89
CA ASN A 223 3.15 5.91 14.41
C ASN A 223 3.10 7.31 15.04
N LEU A 224 4.15 7.73 15.75
CA LEU A 224 4.25 9.08 16.33
C LEU A 224 4.40 10.17 15.25
N HIS A 225 4.98 9.83 14.08
CA HIS A 225 5.05 10.74 12.94
C HIS A 225 3.66 11.18 12.44
N LEU A 226 2.63 10.35 12.62
CA LEU A 226 1.25 10.75 12.32
C LEU A 226 0.83 12.02 13.06
N LEU A 227 1.18 12.11 14.36
CA LEU A 227 0.84 13.28 15.18
C LEU A 227 1.61 14.52 14.71
N GLU A 228 2.89 14.35 14.36
CA GLU A 228 3.72 15.44 13.80
C GLU A 228 3.14 15.95 12.49
N ARG A 229 2.71 15.04 11.60
CA ARG A 229 2.08 15.41 10.33
C ARG A 229 0.75 16.14 10.52
N ILE A 230 -0.09 15.69 11.46
CA ILE A 230 -1.35 16.39 11.80
C ILE A 230 -1.04 17.79 12.32
N ASN A 231 -0.02 17.96 13.17
CA ASN A 231 0.39 19.26 13.65
C ASN A 231 0.83 20.18 12.51
N GLN A 232 1.61 19.66 11.57
CA GLN A 232 2.14 20.45 10.44
C GLN A 232 1.05 20.85 9.45
N VAL A 233 0.17 19.90 9.08
CA VAL A 233 -0.84 20.13 8.03
C VAL A 233 -2.06 20.89 8.55
N LEU A 234 -2.49 20.61 9.79
CA LEU A 234 -3.74 21.13 10.34
C LEU A 234 -3.53 22.15 11.48
N GLU A 235 -2.29 22.60 11.70
CA GLU A 235 -1.94 23.51 12.80
C GLU A 235 -2.48 22.99 14.15
N ALA A 236 -2.24 21.70 14.45
CA ALA A 236 -2.63 21.08 15.70
C ALA A 236 -1.51 21.18 16.76
N ASP A 237 -1.85 20.88 18.01
CA ASP A 237 -0.93 20.98 19.16
C ASP A 237 -0.68 19.64 19.87
N PHE A 238 -0.72 18.52 19.13
CA PHE A 238 -0.33 17.22 19.68
C PHE A 238 1.10 17.29 20.25
N ASN A 239 1.28 16.89 21.51
CA ASN A 239 2.60 16.63 22.07
C ASN A 239 2.88 15.13 22.04
N LYS A 240 3.78 14.68 21.16
CA LYS A 240 4.12 13.27 20.97
C LYS A 240 4.68 12.60 22.23
N ASP A 241 5.35 13.35 23.12
CA ASP A 241 5.88 12.82 24.38
C ASP A 241 4.78 12.39 25.38
N TYR A 242 3.54 12.74 25.08
CA TYR A 242 2.37 12.33 25.86
C TYR A 242 1.69 11.10 25.28
N PHE A 243 2.32 10.43 24.32
CA PHE A 243 1.82 9.20 23.71
C PHE A 243 2.89 8.13 23.70
N VAL A 244 2.47 6.88 23.91
CA VAL A 244 3.32 5.69 23.77
C VAL A 244 2.68 4.73 22.80
N GLN A 245 3.47 4.16 21.92
CA GLN A 245 2.99 3.20 20.93
C GLN A 245 3.00 1.79 21.51
N GLN A 246 1.97 1.02 21.19
CA GLN A 246 1.93 -0.42 21.43
C GLN A 246 1.11 -1.08 20.32
N ALA A 247 1.67 -2.10 19.68
CA ALA A 247 0.93 -2.96 18.77
C ALA A 247 0.53 -4.26 19.47
N GLN A 248 -0.61 -4.82 19.04
CA GLN A 248 -1.08 -6.12 19.52
C GLN A 248 -1.74 -6.90 18.38
N TYR A 249 -1.65 -8.23 18.46
CA TYR A 249 -2.43 -9.09 17.59
C TYR A 249 -3.82 -9.32 18.22
N ASN A 250 -4.87 -9.01 17.47
CA ASN A 250 -6.25 -9.22 17.85
C ASN A 250 -6.78 -10.51 17.15
N PRO A 251 -7.02 -11.62 17.87
CA PRO A 251 -7.50 -12.84 17.26
C PRO A 251 -8.94 -12.77 16.74
N ASN A 252 -9.76 -11.83 17.23
CA ASN A 252 -11.14 -11.66 16.77
C ASN A 252 -11.22 -11.00 15.38
N THR A 253 -10.33 -10.06 15.12
CA THR A 253 -10.24 -9.36 13.83
C THR A 253 -9.19 -9.99 12.91
N ARG A 254 -8.35 -10.88 13.46
CA ARG A 254 -7.18 -11.47 12.78
C ARG A 254 -6.25 -10.40 12.19
N SER A 255 -6.05 -9.33 12.93
CA SER A 255 -5.19 -8.22 12.53
C SER A 255 -4.16 -7.88 13.59
N VAL A 256 -3.07 -7.28 13.18
CA VAL A 256 -2.21 -6.52 14.06
C VAL A 256 -2.74 -5.09 14.09
N GLU A 257 -2.96 -4.59 15.28
CA GLU A 257 -3.51 -3.27 15.54
C GLU A 257 -2.48 -2.43 16.29
N SER A 258 -2.09 -1.27 15.74
CA SER A 258 -1.20 -0.32 16.40
C SER A 258 -1.99 0.80 17.05
N TYR A 259 -1.61 1.12 18.26
CA TYR A 259 -2.25 2.15 19.08
C TYR A 259 -1.24 3.13 19.63
N LEU A 260 -1.65 4.38 19.69
CA LEU A 260 -1.02 5.41 20.51
C LEU A 260 -1.86 5.60 21.77
N TYR A 261 -1.28 5.35 22.94
CA TYR A 261 -1.92 5.55 24.23
C TYR A 261 -1.58 6.92 24.78
N SER A 262 -2.58 7.73 25.11
CA SER A 262 -2.35 8.99 25.83
C SER A 262 -1.90 8.70 27.26
N THR A 263 -0.72 9.17 27.66
CA THR A 263 -0.19 8.91 29.02
C THR A 263 -0.83 9.75 30.12
N ARG A 264 -1.69 10.71 29.75
CA ARG A 264 -2.38 11.63 30.66
C ARG A 264 -3.71 12.12 30.11
N ASN A 265 -4.51 12.75 30.97
CA ASN A 265 -5.62 13.55 30.49
C ASN A 265 -5.09 14.77 29.77
N GLN A 266 -5.54 14.98 28.53
CA GLN A 266 -5.12 16.12 27.71
C GLN A 266 -6.21 16.50 26.72
N THR A 267 -6.12 17.72 26.24
CA THR A 267 -6.96 18.24 25.16
C THR A 267 -6.05 18.68 24.04
N VAL A 268 -6.35 18.26 22.82
CA VAL A 268 -5.64 18.66 21.62
C VAL A 268 -6.54 19.57 20.81
N HIS A 269 -6.04 20.74 20.47
CA HIS A 269 -6.71 21.68 19.58
C HIS A 269 -6.21 21.51 18.15
N ILE A 270 -7.13 21.45 17.17
CA ILE A 270 -6.80 21.43 15.73
C ILE A 270 -7.40 22.69 15.11
N LYS A 271 -6.52 23.64 14.78
CA LYS A 271 -6.91 24.98 14.33
C LYS A 271 -7.63 24.93 12.96
N ALA A 272 -7.15 24.12 12.01
CA ALA A 272 -7.73 24.02 10.67
C ALA A 272 -9.22 23.63 10.66
N VAL A 273 -9.68 22.89 11.68
CA VAL A 273 -11.09 22.49 11.85
C VAL A 273 -11.76 23.19 13.03
N ASN A 274 -11.03 24.03 13.79
CA ASN A 274 -11.47 24.76 14.98
C ASN A 274 -12.19 23.85 15.98
N LYS A 275 -11.53 22.75 16.38
CA LYS A 275 -12.08 21.72 17.27
C LYS A 275 -11.08 21.27 18.31
N ASP A 276 -11.62 20.95 19.50
CA ASP A 276 -10.91 20.33 20.60
C ASP A 276 -11.23 18.83 20.67
N TYR A 277 -10.20 18.03 20.91
CA TYR A 277 -10.31 16.58 21.08
C TYR A 277 -9.71 16.19 22.44
N HIS A 278 -10.52 15.57 23.28
CA HIS A 278 -10.13 15.17 24.61
C HIS A 278 -9.62 13.72 24.58
N PHE A 279 -8.54 13.48 25.31
CA PHE A 279 -7.99 12.17 25.60
C PHE A 279 -7.92 11.99 27.11
N ASN A 280 -8.48 10.90 27.60
CA ASN A 280 -8.24 10.48 28.97
C ASN A 280 -6.87 9.79 29.07
N ALA A 281 -6.32 9.72 30.29
CA ALA A 281 -5.13 8.90 30.52
C ALA A 281 -5.43 7.44 30.11
N TRP A 282 -4.51 6.87 29.32
CA TRP A 282 -4.57 5.53 28.76
C TRP A 282 -5.68 5.31 27.73
N GLU A 283 -6.31 6.36 27.24
CA GLU A 283 -7.17 6.29 26.07
C GLU A 283 -6.35 6.03 24.81
N ILE A 284 -6.89 5.19 23.91
CA ILE A 284 -6.23 4.78 22.68
C ILE A 284 -6.62 5.66 21.49
N LEU A 285 -5.66 5.88 20.61
CA LEU A 285 -5.85 6.28 19.23
C LEU A 285 -5.32 5.14 18.34
N GLN A 286 -6.19 4.42 17.65
CA GLN A 286 -5.77 3.40 16.69
C GLN A 286 -5.20 4.07 15.44
N THR A 287 -3.99 3.71 15.06
CA THR A 287 -3.24 4.32 13.94
C THR A 287 -3.02 3.38 12.78
N GLU A 288 -3.11 2.07 13.02
CA GLU A 288 -2.91 1.06 11.99
C GLU A 288 -3.71 -0.19 12.32
N GLN A 289 -4.19 -0.86 11.28
CA GLN A 289 -4.76 -2.20 11.36
C GLN A 289 -4.28 -2.98 10.14
N SER A 290 -3.55 -4.08 10.38
CA SER A 290 -2.98 -4.92 9.33
C SER A 290 -3.57 -6.32 9.44
N PHE A 291 -4.50 -6.65 8.54
CA PHE A 291 -5.19 -7.94 8.49
C PHE A 291 -4.24 -9.06 8.05
N LYS A 292 -4.47 -10.26 8.58
CA LYS A 292 -3.75 -11.48 8.23
C LYS A 292 -4.74 -12.48 7.67
N TYR A 293 -4.40 -13.07 6.54
CA TYR A 293 -5.32 -13.88 5.74
C TYR A 293 -4.99 -15.37 5.84
N THR A 294 -6.00 -16.23 5.68
CA THR A 294 -5.83 -17.62 5.30
C THR A 294 -5.98 -17.77 3.79
N LEU A 295 -5.58 -18.91 3.21
CA LEU A 295 -5.74 -19.13 1.77
C LEU A 295 -7.21 -19.21 1.38
N GLU A 296 -8.05 -19.84 2.19
CA GLU A 296 -9.48 -19.93 1.97
C GLU A 296 -10.15 -18.55 1.95
N GLU A 297 -9.66 -17.61 2.77
CA GLU A 297 -10.16 -16.24 2.75
C GLU A 297 -9.73 -15.48 1.50
N ILE A 298 -8.51 -15.72 1.03
CA ILE A 298 -8.00 -15.11 -0.21
C ILE A 298 -8.81 -15.63 -1.42
N GLU A 299 -9.06 -16.93 -1.49
CA GLU A 299 -9.88 -17.55 -2.55
C GLU A 299 -11.34 -17.03 -2.52
N SER A 300 -11.94 -16.95 -1.34
CA SER A 300 -13.28 -16.40 -1.16
C SER A 300 -13.33 -14.91 -1.56
N LEU A 301 -12.31 -14.14 -1.15
CA LEU A 301 -12.21 -12.72 -1.48
C LEU A 301 -12.09 -12.50 -2.99
N ALA A 302 -11.32 -13.32 -3.69
CA ALA A 302 -11.22 -13.28 -5.14
C ALA A 302 -12.58 -13.54 -5.79
N LEU A 303 -13.21 -14.67 -5.45
CA LEU A 303 -14.48 -15.10 -6.03
C LEU A 303 -15.61 -14.10 -5.79
N GLU A 304 -15.76 -13.61 -4.55
CA GLU A 304 -16.79 -12.65 -4.18
C GLU A 304 -16.68 -11.29 -4.91
N ASN A 305 -15.49 -10.97 -5.43
CA ASN A 305 -15.22 -9.68 -6.08
C ASN A 305 -14.94 -9.80 -7.59
N GLY A 306 -15.35 -10.91 -8.21
CA GLY A 306 -15.30 -11.08 -9.66
C GLY A 306 -13.95 -11.51 -10.22
N PHE A 307 -13.14 -12.16 -9.38
CA PHE A 307 -11.86 -12.76 -9.78
C PHE A 307 -11.87 -14.28 -9.55
N GLU A 308 -11.01 -14.98 -10.28
CA GLU A 308 -10.60 -16.35 -9.96
C GLU A 308 -9.10 -16.39 -9.68
N VAL A 309 -8.71 -17.21 -8.71
CA VAL A 309 -7.31 -17.44 -8.39
C VAL A 309 -6.70 -18.39 -9.42
N VAL A 310 -5.60 -17.98 -10.03
CA VAL A 310 -4.84 -18.78 -11.00
C VAL A 310 -3.76 -19.58 -10.29
N GLU A 311 -2.97 -18.94 -9.44
CA GLU A 311 -1.85 -19.55 -8.72
C GLU A 311 -1.53 -18.75 -7.46
N HIS A 312 -1.00 -19.45 -6.44
CA HIS A 312 -0.44 -18.86 -5.24
C HIS A 312 1.08 -19.06 -5.22
N LEU A 313 1.83 -17.96 -5.16
CA LEU A 313 3.28 -17.94 -5.08
C LEU A 313 3.72 -17.67 -3.64
N PHE A 314 4.49 -18.57 -3.04
CA PHE A 314 4.86 -18.50 -1.63
C PHE A 314 6.34 -18.22 -1.41
N ASP A 315 6.64 -17.54 -0.30
CA ASP A 315 7.98 -17.62 0.31
C ASP A 315 8.25 -19.00 0.90
N SER A 316 9.51 -19.33 1.14
CA SER A 316 9.94 -20.65 1.62
C SER A 316 9.30 -21.08 2.96
N ARG A 317 8.89 -20.12 3.80
CA ARG A 317 8.25 -20.35 5.10
C ARG A 317 6.74 -20.31 5.06
N LYS A 318 6.15 -19.92 3.92
CA LYS A 318 4.71 -19.65 3.73
C LYS A 318 4.16 -18.63 4.73
N TYR A 319 4.88 -17.55 4.92
CA TYR A 319 4.48 -16.44 5.75
C TYR A 319 3.78 -15.33 4.95
N PHE A 320 4.02 -15.32 3.64
CA PHE A 320 3.44 -14.38 2.69
C PHE A 320 3.04 -15.13 1.42
N VAL A 321 2.11 -14.58 0.67
CA VAL A 321 1.72 -15.11 -0.64
C VAL A 321 1.47 -13.94 -1.60
N ASP A 322 2.05 -14.03 -2.78
CA ASP A 322 1.62 -13.27 -3.94
C ASP A 322 0.66 -14.15 -4.74
N SER A 323 -0.59 -13.75 -4.79
CA SER A 323 -1.66 -14.50 -5.46
C SER A 323 -1.92 -13.92 -6.83
N ILE A 324 -1.89 -14.77 -7.86
CA ILE A 324 -2.20 -14.41 -9.25
C ILE A 324 -3.69 -14.62 -9.47
N TRP A 325 -4.38 -13.55 -9.87
CA TRP A 325 -5.79 -13.55 -10.15
C TRP A 325 -6.06 -13.13 -11.59
N LYS A 326 -7.18 -13.59 -12.15
CA LYS A 326 -7.75 -13.06 -13.40
C LYS A 326 -9.24 -12.77 -13.21
N VAL A 327 -9.81 -11.93 -14.06
CA VAL A 327 -11.24 -11.64 -14.04
C VAL A 327 -12.00 -12.93 -14.35
N ALA A 328 -12.99 -13.26 -13.52
CA ALA A 328 -13.87 -14.40 -13.72
C ALA A 328 -14.75 -14.19 -14.98
N GLU A 329 -14.95 -15.27 -15.76
CA GLU A 329 -15.80 -15.26 -16.96
C GLU A 329 -17.29 -15.15 -16.63
#